data_b821096e118850e9cbbf755c286a87ab
#
_entry.id   b821096e118850e9cbbf755c286a87ab
#
_cell.length_a   1.000
_cell.length_b   1.000
_cell.length_c   1.000
_cell.angle_alpha   90.00
_cell.angle_beta   90.00
_cell.angle_gamma   90.00
#
_symmetry.space_group_name_H-M   'P 1'
#
loop_
_entity.id
_entity.type
_entity.pdbx_description
1 polymer ?
#
loop_
_entity_poly.entity_id
_entity_poly.type
_entity_poly.pdbx_seq_one_letter_code
_entity_poly.pdbx_strand_id
1 'polypeptide(L)'
;AAVEKAFAFYADMFRKMELAGIDRLGGALYSYWPVDFKAPIDKPGDTDRSIRRMQRLADMAADYGITLNMESLNRFEGYMINECYECVGYVKAVDKPNVKVMLDTFHMNIEEDSIPDAIRLAGSLLGHFHVGEANRRPPRPGTRMDWVEIGKALEQIHYRGDVVMEPFVTMGGQVGKDISIWRDLSHGATEAELDRDAAQSVAYLRGLWG
;
A
#
# COMPACT_ATOMS: atom_id res chain seq x y z
N ALA A 1 0.66 -7.07 27.27
CA ALA A 1 -0.16 -8.22 26.84
C ALA A 1 -0.55 -8.08 25.35
N ALA A 2 -1.24 -7.01 24.92
CA ALA A 2 -1.71 -6.86 23.51
C ALA A 2 -0.57 -6.86 22.48
N VAL A 3 0.50 -6.14 22.74
CA VAL A 3 1.69 -6.06 21.87
C VAL A 3 2.34 -7.43 21.67
N GLU A 4 2.52 -8.22 22.74
CA GLU A 4 3.11 -9.56 22.64
C GLU A 4 2.18 -10.53 21.88
N LYS A 5 0.86 -10.37 22.01
CA LYS A 5 -0.09 -11.14 21.20
C LYS A 5 0.04 -10.81 19.70
N ALA A 6 0.24 -9.53 19.37
CA ALA A 6 0.48 -9.12 17.99
C ALA A 6 1.78 -9.71 17.43
N PHE A 7 2.89 -9.68 18.18
CA PHE A 7 4.14 -10.29 17.74
C PHE A 7 4.00 -11.81 17.56
N ALA A 8 3.29 -12.51 18.44
CA ALA A 8 3.02 -13.94 18.28
C ALA A 8 2.21 -14.23 17.00
N PHE A 9 1.23 -13.40 16.69
CA PHE A 9 0.47 -13.48 15.43
C PHE A 9 1.37 -13.31 14.21
N TYR A 10 2.22 -12.28 14.20
CA TYR A 10 3.16 -12.05 13.10
C TYR A 10 4.17 -13.18 12.95
N ALA A 11 4.68 -13.74 14.04
CA ALA A 11 5.60 -14.88 13.99
C ALA A 11 4.97 -16.11 13.30
N ASP A 12 3.71 -16.44 13.63
CA ASP A 12 2.99 -17.54 12.97
C ASP A 12 2.69 -17.21 11.49
N MET A 13 2.36 -15.96 11.20
CA MET A 13 2.12 -15.50 9.83
C MET A 13 3.40 -15.58 8.98
N PHE A 14 4.54 -15.09 9.47
CA PHE A 14 5.82 -15.15 8.74
C PHE A 14 6.24 -16.57 8.43
N ARG A 15 6.08 -17.48 9.39
CA ARG A 15 6.31 -18.92 9.15
C ARG A 15 5.42 -19.48 8.03
N LYS A 16 4.15 -19.07 7.98
CA LYS A 16 3.22 -19.49 6.92
C LYS A 16 3.57 -18.86 5.56
N MET A 17 4.02 -17.61 5.56
CA MET A 17 4.47 -16.91 4.36
C MET A 17 5.71 -17.60 3.77
N GLU A 18 6.70 -17.95 4.61
CA GLU A 18 7.89 -18.71 4.20
C GLU A 18 7.51 -20.04 3.54
N LEU A 19 6.61 -20.82 4.16
CA LEU A 19 6.12 -22.08 3.60
C LEU A 19 5.38 -21.92 2.27
N ALA A 20 4.74 -20.76 2.06
CA ALA A 20 4.03 -20.42 0.83
C ALA A 20 4.94 -19.76 -0.23
N GLY A 21 6.21 -19.50 0.07
CA GLY A 21 7.12 -18.78 -0.81
C GLY A 21 6.79 -17.29 -0.98
N ILE A 22 6.13 -16.68 0.03
CA ILE A 22 5.76 -15.27 0.03
C ILE A 22 6.83 -14.48 0.79
N ASP A 23 7.48 -13.53 0.13
CA ASP A 23 8.64 -12.79 0.63
C ASP A 23 8.34 -11.33 1.00
N ARG A 24 7.08 -10.89 0.90
CA ARG A 24 6.70 -9.49 1.21
C ARG A 24 5.33 -9.38 1.85
N LEU A 25 5.22 -8.41 2.75
CA LEU A 25 4.00 -8.01 3.42
C LEU A 25 3.86 -6.49 3.33
N GLY A 26 2.71 -5.99 2.89
CA GLY A 26 2.43 -4.56 2.75
C GLY A 26 1.17 -4.13 3.47
N GLY A 27 1.03 -2.82 3.68
CA GLY A 27 -0.13 -2.18 4.28
C GLY A 27 0.21 -1.24 5.42
N ALA A 28 -0.78 -0.86 6.22
CA ALA A 28 -0.65 0.01 7.39
C ALA A 28 -0.03 -0.71 8.61
N LEU A 29 1.06 -1.44 8.41
CA LEU A 29 1.70 -2.27 9.45
C LEU A 29 2.20 -1.46 10.65
N TYR A 30 2.37 -0.17 10.47
CA TYR A 30 2.84 0.80 11.47
C TYR A 30 1.73 1.25 12.44
N SER A 31 0.47 0.95 12.15
CA SER A 31 -0.70 1.40 12.92
C SER A 31 -1.73 0.28 13.05
N TYR A 32 -2.91 0.60 13.58
CA TYR A 32 -4.08 -0.26 13.54
C TYR A 32 -5.05 0.22 12.46
N TRP A 33 -5.79 -0.71 11.90
CA TRP A 33 -6.78 -0.43 10.87
C TRP A 33 -8.02 -1.34 11.07
N PRO A 34 -9.24 -0.85 10.88
CA PRO A 34 -9.60 0.55 10.63
C PRO A 34 -9.34 1.47 11.84
N VAL A 35 -9.08 2.75 11.58
CA VAL A 35 -8.75 3.73 12.62
C VAL A 35 -10.01 4.22 13.32
N ASP A 36 -10.00 4.27 14.65
CA ASP A 36 -11.01 4.98 15.43
C ASP A 36 -10.64 6.46 15.57
N PHE A 37 -11.11 7.29 14.66
CA PHE A 37 -10.90 8.73 14.66
C PHE A 37 -11.58 9.48 15.83
N LYS A 38 -12.38 8.79 16.66
CA LYS A 38 -12.96 9.35 17.88
C LYS A 38 -12.02 9.20 19.09
N ALA A 39 -11.06 8.28 19.00
CA ALA A 39 -10.03 8.15 20.02
C ALA A 39 -9.06 9.34 20.00
N PRO A 40 -8.45 9.72 21.13
CA PRO A 40 -7.40 10.72 21.15
C PRO A 40 -6.23 10.33 20.24
N ILE A 41 -5.82 11.25 19.37
CA ILE A 41 -4.71 11.07 18.42
C ILE A 41 -3.48 11.83 18.96
N ASP A 42 -2.38 11.09 19.12
CA ASP A 42 -1.05 11.63 19.43
C ASP A 42 -0.07 11.19 18.34
N LYS A 43 -0.19 11.82 17.14
CA LYS A 43 0.60 11.41 15.95
C LYS A 43 2.10 11.31 16.24
N PRO A 44 2.78 12.28 16.92
CA PRO A 44 4.20 12.15 17.23
C PRO A 44 4.50 10.96 18.15
N GLY A 45 3.79 10.84 19.27
CA GLY A 45 4.01 9.75 20.23
C GLY A 45 3.64 8.38 19.67
N ASP A 46 2.60 8.29 18.84
CA ASP A 46 2.22 7.05 18.15
C ASP A 46 3.29 6.63 17.13
N THR A 47 3.84 7.59 16.39
CA THR A 47 4.94 7.36 15.45
C THR A 47 6.19 6.82 16.17
N ASP A 48 6.60 7.45 17.26
CA ASP A 48 7.75 7.00 18.06
C ASP A 48 7.55 5.59 18.63
N ARG A 49 6.34 5.30 19.12
CA ARG A 49 5.98 3.96 19.62
C ARG A 49 6.01 2.92 18.50
N SER A 50 5.50 3.30 17.34
CA SER A 50 5.47 2.45 16.15
C SER A 50 6.86 2.12 15.64
N ILE A 51 7.74 3.11 15.49
CA ILE A 51 9.13 2.90 15.04
C ILE A 51 9.84 1.84 15.87
N ARG A 52 9.80 1.97 17.20
CA ARG A 52 10.43 0.98 18.11
C ARG A 52 9.88 -0.44 17.96
N ARG A 53 8.57 -0.57 17.71
CA ARG A 53 7.93 -1.87 17.48
C ARG A 53 8.22 -2.42 16.11
N MET A 54 8.26 -1.54 15.10
CA MET A 54 8.59 -1.91 13.74
C MET A 54 10.04 -2.42 13.62
N GLN A 55 10.99 -1.84 14.35
CA GLN A 55 12.35 -2.35 14.43
C GLN A 55 12.38 -3.82 14.87
N ARG A 56 11.66 -4.16 15.94
CA ARG A 56 11.54 -5.55 16.41
C ARG A 56 10.80 -6.44 15.39
N LEU A 57 9.74 -5.94 14.78
CA LEU A 57 9.00 -6.69 13.77
C LEU A 57 9.85 -6.95 12.53
N ALA A 58 10.65 -5.98 12.11
CA ALA A 58 11.56 -6.10 10.98
C ALA A 58 12.66 -7.16 11.23
N ASP A 59 13.22 -7.22 12.43
CA ASP A 59 14.18 -8.26 12.81
C ASP A 59 13.52 -9.65 12.71
N MET A 60 12.32 -9.81 13.25
CA MET A 60 11.57 -11.06 13.13
C MET A 60 11.24 -11.42 11.67
N ALA A 61 10.87 -10.47 10.84
CA ALA A 61 10.57 -10.68 9.42
C ALA A 61 11.83 -11.08 8.63
N ALA A 62 12.99 -10.51 8.99
CA ALA A 62 14.27 -10.83 8.36
C ALA A 62 14.68 -12.30 8.55
N ASP A 63 14.36 -12.92 9.68
CA ASP A 63 14.61 -14.35 9.95
C ASP A 63 13.90 -15.27 8.93
N TYR A 64 12.83 -14.77 8.28
CA TYR A 64 12.04 -15.46 7.25
C TYR A 64 12.25 -14.88 5.84
N GLY A 65 13.21 -13.97 5.65
CA GLY A 65 13.46 -13.33 4.35
C GLY A 65 12.34 -12.40 3.89
N ILE A 66 11.51 -11.89 4.79
CA ILE A 66 10.33 -11.08 4.47
C ILE A 66 10.65 -9.59 4.50
N THR A 67 10.26 -8.88 3.46
CA THR A 67 10.25 -7.42 3.37
C THR A 67 8.90 -6.87 3.85
N LEU A 68 8.96 -5.86 4.71
CA LEU A 68 7.80 -5.13 5.23
C LEU A 68 7.64 -3.81 4.46
N ASN A 69 6.49 -3.61 3.81
CA ASN A 69 6.23 -2.43 2.98
C ASN A 69 5.19 -1.54 3.68
N MET A 70 5.61 -0.33 4.07
CA MET A 70 4.78 0.65 4.77
C MET A 70 3.95 1.44 3.77
N GLU A 71 2.64 1.29 3.81
CA GLU A 71 1.74 1.97 2.90
C GLU A 71 1.34 3.35 3.43
N SER A 72 1.54 4.40 2.61
CA SER A 72 0.92 5.69 2.89
C SER A 72 -0.56 5.64 2.53
N LEU A 73 -1.42 5.93 3.51
CA LEU A 73 -2.87 5.92 3.35
C LEU A 73 -3.42 7.34 3.27
N ASN A 74 -4.53 7.53 2.57
CA ASN A 74 -5.22 8.80 2.62
C ASN A 74 -5.74 9.12 4.05
N ARG A 75 -5.97 10.41 4.32
CA ARG A 75 -6.40 10.94 5.63
C ARG A 75 -7.71 10.41 6.17
N PHE A 76 -8.52 9.76 5.33
CA PHE A 76 -9.80 9.16 5.72
C PHE A 76 -9.64 7.72 6.20
N GLU A 77 -8.50 7.08 5.90
CA GLU A 77 -8.19 5.70 6.26
C GLU A 77 -7.04 5.57 7.27
N GLY A 78 -6.21 6.61 7.40
CA GLY A 78 -5.10 6.64 8.35
C GLY A 78 -4.72 8.05 8.77
N TYR A 79 -3.95 8.21 9.86
CA TYR A 79 -3.49 9.52 10.35
C TYR A 79 -1.97 9.60 10.53
N MET A 80 -1.28 8.46 10.58
CA MET A 80 0.15 8.46 10.93
C MET A 80 1.06 8.75 9.74
N ILE A 81 0.75 8.18 8.58
CA ILE A 81 1.53 8.33 7.34
C ILE A 81 0.53 8.55 6.21
N ASN A 82 0.48 9.77 5.69
CA ASN A 82 -0.47 10.14 4.64
C ASN A 82 0.20 10.41 3.29
N GLU A 83 1.45 10.82 3.27
CA GLU A 83 2.18 11.10 2.05
C GLU A 83 3.53 10.36 1.98
N CYS A 84 4.10 10.29 0.80
CA CYS A 84 5.40 9.64 0.55
C CYS A 84 6.52 10.23 1.40
N TYR A 85 6.54 11.55 1.61
CA TYR A 85 7.55 12.21 2.44
C TYR A 85 7.54 11.68 3.89
N GLU A 86 6.36 11.55 4.49
CA GLU A 86 6.20 10.98 5.83
C GLU A 86 6.62 9.50 5.86
N CYS A 87 6.23 8.73 4.81
CA CYS A 87 6.58 7.32 4.71
C CYS A 87 8.10 7.10 4.60
N VAL A 88 8.78 7.88 3.76
CA VAL A 88 10.24 7.88 3.63
C VAL A 88 10.91 8.25 4.96
N GLY A 89 10.40 9.25 5.65
CA GLY A 89 10.88 9.66 6.98
C GLY A 89 10.74 8.51 8.00
N TYR A 90 9.59 7.86 8.03
CA TYR A 90 9.32 6.71 8.89
C TYR A 90 10.25 5.53 8.61
N VAL A 91 10.38 5.12 7.34
CA VAL A 91 11.26 4.00 6.93
C VAL A 91 12.71 4.28 7.30
N LYS A 92 13.20 5.50 7.08
CA LYS A 92 14.54 5.91 7.51
C LYS A 92 14.72 5.89 9.02
N ALA A 93 13.70 6.28 9.79
CA ALA A 93 13.76 6.26 11.25
C ALA A 93 13.71 4.84 11.83
N VAL A 94 13.03 3.90 11.17
CA VAL A 94 13.07 2.47 11.52
C VAL A 94 14.47 1.89 11.29
N ASP A 95 15.19 2.34 10.29
CA ASP A 95 16.58 1.97 9.97
C ASP A 95 16.79 0.45 9.85
N LYS A 96 15.94 -0.23 9.08
CA LYS A 96 16.05 -1.67 8.80
C LYS A 96 16.01 -1.91 7.29
N PRO A 97 16.93 -2.72 6.71
CA PRO A 97 17.05 -2.89 5.25
C PRO A 97 15.83 -3.53 4.61
N ASN A 98 15.09 -4.34 5.38
CA ASN A 98 13.87 -5.02 4.95
C ASN A 98 12.58 -4.25 5.25
N VAL A 99 12.67 -2.96 5.62
CA VAL A 99 11.52 -2.06 5.74
C VAL A 99 11.54 -1.07 4.58
N LYS A 100 10.48 -1.02 3.80
CA LYS A 100 10.38 -0.28 2.54
C LYS A 100 9.10 0.56 2.50
N VAL A 101 9.08 1.49 1.56
CA VAL A 101 7.92 2.31 1.22
C VAL A 101 6.98 1.51 0.33
N MET A 102 5.68 1.62 0.56
CA MET A 102 4.62 1.21 -0.35
C MET A 102 3.78 2.42 -0.71
N LEU A 103 3.49 2.56 -1.99
CA LEU A 103 2.67 3.64 -2.52
C LEU A 103 1.49 3.05 -3.30
N ASP A 104 0.31 3.66 -3.15
CA ASP A 104 -0.90 3.33 -3.91
C ASP A 104 -1.42 4.60 -4.59
N THR A 105 -1.58 4.55 -5.89
CA THR A 105 -2.01 5.71 -6.70
C THR A 105 -3.38 6.26 -6.30
N PHE A 106 -4.27 5.43 -5.72
CA PHE A 106 -5.53 5.90 -5.18
C PHE A 106 -5.32 6.83 -3.98
N HIS A 107 -4.48 6.43 -3.01
CA HIS A 107 -4.15 7.25 -1.85
C HIS A 107 -3.36 8.50 -2.26
N MET A 108 -2.36 8.32 -3.11
CA MET A 108 -1.54 9.41 -3.65
C MET A 108 -2.36 10.47 -4.38
N ASN A 109 -3.40 10.09 -5.12
CA ASN A 109 -4.29 11.03 -5.81
C ASN A 109 -5.04 11.98 -4.85
N ILE A 110 -5.16 11.64 -3.58
CA ILE A 110 -5.80 12.47 -2.55
C ILE A 110 -4.76 13.33 -1.83
N GLU A 111 -3.59 12.79 -1.53
CA GLU A 111 -2.63 13.36 -0.61
C GLU A 111 -1.43 14.03 -1.29
N GLU A 112 -0.98 13.55 -2.46
CA GLU A 112 0.21 14.06 -3.12
C GLU A 112 -0.11 15.20 -4.10
N ASP A 113 0.71 16.23 -4.10
CA ASP A 113 0.64 17.29 -5.12
C ASP A 113 1.05 16.76 -6.49
N SER A 114 1.97 15.78 -6.53
CA SER A 114 2.48 15.15 -7.76
C SER A 114 2.83 13.69 -7.50
N ILE A 115 2.06 12.77 -8.06
CA ILE A 115 2.33 11.32 -7.98
C ILE A 115 3.71 10.98 -8.55
N PRO A 116 4.13 11.46 -9.75
CA PRO A 116 5.46 11.17 -10.26
C PRO A 116 6.60 11.67 -9.37
N ASP A 117 6.46 12.83 -8.74
CA ASP A 117 7.50 13.38 -7.86
C ASP A 117 7.59 12.61 -6.53
N ALA A 118 6.46 12.18 -5.99
CA ALA A 118 6.43 11.30 -4.82
C ALA A 118 7.10 9.95 -5.11
N ILE A 119 6.90 9.36 -6.29
CA ILE A 119 7.62 8.14 -6.72
C ILE A 119 9.13 8.40 -6.80
N ARG A 120 9.57 9.52 -7.38
CA ARG A 120 10.99 9.89 -7.42
C ARG A 120 11.57 10.09 -6.02
N LEU A 121 10.80 10.69 -5.10
CA LEU A 121 11.19 10.87 -3.70
C LEU A 121 11.39 9.54 -2.97
N ALA A 122 10.52 8.56 -3.19
CA ALA A 122 10.68 7.22 -2.63
C ALA A 122 11.96 6.54 -3.13
N GLY A 123 12.29 6.71 -4.41
CA GLY A 123 13.53 6.20 -5.02
C GLY A 123 13.74 4.71 -4.73
N SER A 124 14.96 4.34 -4.30
CA SER A 124 15.32 2.95 -3.96
C SER A 124 14.65 2.39 -2.69
N LEU A 125 13.93 3.23 -1.95
CA LEU A 125 13.15 2.78 -0.80
C LEU A 125 11.79 2.22 -1.22
N LEU A 126 11.30 2.46 -2.46
CA LEU A 126 10.05 1.90 -2.94
C LEU A 126 10.17 0.38 -3.06
N GLY A 127 9.43 -0.35 -2.23
CA GLY A 127 9.42 -1.81 -2.19
C GLY A 127 8.18 -2.45 -2.80
N HIS A 128 7.06 -1.71 -2.84
CA HIS A 128 5.80 -2.19 -3.40
C HIS A 128 4.99 -1.04 -3.99
N PHE A 129 4.25 -1.31 -5.07
CA PHE A 129 3.49 -0.26 -5.75
C PHE A 129 2.11 -0.75 -6.16
N HIS A 130 1.07 -0.09 -5.64
CA HIS A 130 -0.31 -0.33 -6.03
C HIS A 130 -0.79 0.67 -7.07
N VAL A 131 -1.55 0.17 -8.04
CA VAL A 131 -2.15 0.95 -9.13
C VAL A 131 -3.66 0.84 -9.13
N GLY A 132 -4.32 1.95 -9.07
CA GLY A 132 -5.77 2.08 -9.14
C GLY A 132 -6.17 3.47 -9.60
N GLU A 133 -7.34 3.56 -10.21
CA GLU A 133 -7.94 4.86 -10.52
C GLU A 133 -8.35 5.59 -9.24
N ALA A 134 -8.54 6.89 -9.34
CA ALA A 134 -8.99 7.73 -8.23
C ALA A 134 -10.33 7.31 -7.59
N ASN A 135 -11.03 6.36 -8.16
CA ASN A 135 -12.27 5.79 -7.65
C ASN A 135 -12.17 4.28 -7.40
N ARG A 136 -10.96 3.75 -7.22
CA ARG A 136 -10.70 2.31 -7.00
C ARG A 136 -11.06 1.39 -8.18
N ARG A 137 -11.28 1.92 -9.39
CA ARG A 137 -11.36 1.06 -10.58
C ARG A 137 -9.96 0.60 -11.01
N PRO A 138 -9.85 -0.50 -11.76
CA PRO A 138 -8.62 -0.86 -12.45
C PRO A 138 -8.15 0.26 -13.39
N PRO A 139 -6.84 0.47 -13.58
CA PRO A 139 -6.26 1.43 -14.51
C PRO A 139 -6.80 1.29 -15.93
N ARG A 140 -7.08 2.41 -16.59
CA ARG A 140 -7.66 2.42 -17.94
C ARG A 140 -7.29 3.68 -18.72
N PRO A 141 -7.38 3.68 -20.07
CA PRO A 141 -7.15 4.88 -20.86
C PRO A 141 -8.24 5.93 -20.65
N GLY A 142 -7.89 7.21 -20.87
CA GLY A 142 -8.84 8.33 -20.89
C GLY A 142 -9.35 8.77 -19.52
N THR A 143 -8.68 8.41 -18.44
CA THR A 143 -8.95 8.88 -17.09
C THR A 143 -8.08 10.08 -16.71
N ARG A 144 -8.21 10.56 -15.48
CA ARG A 144 -7.39 11.68 -14.98
C ARG A 144 -6.01 11.27 -14.46
N MET A 145 -5.75 9.96 -14.32
CA MET A 145 -4.45 9.45 -13.89
C MET A 145 -3.48 9.48 -15.06
N ASP A 146 -2.36 10.16 -14.90
CA ASP A 146 -1.30 10.22 -15.92
C ASP A 146 -0.41 8.97 -15.82
N TRP A 147 -0.91 7.86 -16.35
CA TRP A 147 -0.21 6.58 -16.33
C TRP A 147 1.13 6.63 -17.09
N VAL A 148 1.28 7.52 -18.06
CA VAL A 148 2.53 7.70 -18.80
C VAL A 148 3.61 8.30 -17.89
N GLU A 149 3.29 9.40 -17.19
CA GLU A 149 4.26 10.05 -16.28
C GLU A 149 4.54 9.20 -15.04
N ILE A 150 3.56 8.44 -14.54
CA ILE A 150 3.75 7.46 -13.47
C ILE A 150 4.77 6.39 -13.91
N GLY A 151 4.61 5.81 -15.10
CA GLY A 151 5.53 4.82 -15.64
C GLY A 151 6.95 5.36 -15.82
N LYS A 152 7.08 6.59 -16.35
CA LYS A 152 8.39 7.26 -16.47
C LYS A 152 9.06 7.46 -15.11
N ALA A 153 8.30 7.84 -14.07
CA ALA A 153 8.86 7.99 -12.73
C ALA A 153 9.36 6.67 -12.16
N LEU A 154 8.62 5.57 -12.33
CA LEU A 154 9.05 4.23 -11.93
C LEU A 154 10.31 3.79 -12.69
N GLU A 155 10.39 4.06 -13.99
CA GLU A 155 11.58 3.79 -14.79
C GLU A 155 12.80 4.59 -14.31
N GLN A 156 12.62 5.88 -14.03
CA GLN A 156 13.70 6.77 -13.56
C GLN A 156 14.32 6.32 -12.23
N ILE A 157 13.53 5.73 -11.34
CA ILE A 157 14.05 5.16 -10.09
C ILE A 157 14.50 3.71 -10.23
N HIS A 158 14.47 3.16 -11.45
CA HIS A 158 14.79 1.75 -11.74
C HIS A 158 13.97 0.76 -10.92
N TYR A 159 12.69 1.04 -10.70
CA TYR A 159 11.82 0.15 -9.95
C TYR A 159 11.69 -1.21 -10.66
N ARG A 160 11.86 -2.30 -9.90
CA ARG A 160 11.79 -3.67 -10.40
C ARG A 160 10.92 -4.57 -9.51
N GLY A 161 10.18 -3.96 -8.57
CA GLY A 161 9.24 -4.65 -7.70
C GLY A 161 7.92 -4.95 -8.40
N ASP A 162 6.99 -5.51 -7.63
CA ASP A 162 5.66 -5.83 -8.15
C ASP A 162 4.80 -4.57 -8.27
N VAL A 163 3.98 -4.57 -9.31
CA VAL A 163 2.90 -3.61 -9.50
C VAL A 163 1.58 -4.37 -9.41
N VAL A 164 0.77 -4.03 -8.42
CA VAL A 164 -0.45 -4.77 -8.07
C VAL A 164 -1.67 -3.86 -8.15
N MET A 165 -2.79 -4.38 -8.61
CA MET A 165 -4.08 -3.69 -8.57
C MET A 165 -4.87 -4.10 -7.33
N GLU A 166 -5.48 -3.11 -6.69
CA GLU A 166 -6.42 -3.30 -5.58
C GLU A 166 -7.78 -2.66 -5.90
N PRO A 167 -8.57 -3.22 -6.84
CA PRO A 167 -9.84 -2.64 -7.21
C PRO A 167 -10.94 -2.91 -6.19
N PHE A 168 -11.74 -1.88 -5.88
CA PHE A 168 -12.94 -1.96 -5.03
C PHE A 168 -14.14 -1.44 -5.81
N VAL A 169 -14.63 -2.23 -6.76
CA VAL A 169 -15.69 -1.84 -7.70
C VAL A 169 -17.09 -2.33 -7.31
N THR A 170 -17.17 -3.33 -6.42
CA THR A 170 -18.44 -3.89 -5.93
C THR A 170 -18.67 -3.53 -4.48
N MET A 171 -19.94 -3.39 -4.10
CA MET A 171 -20.33 -3.20 -2.69
C MET A 171 -20.30 -4.53 -1.94
N GLY A 172 -20.17 -4.45 -0.62
CA GLY A 172 -20.34 -5.58 0.28
C GLY A 172 -19.13 -5.91 1.13
N GLY A 173 -19.32 -6.91 2.00
CA GLY A 173 -18.30 -7.31 2.95
C GLY A 173 -17.99 -6.27 4.04
N GLN A 174 -17.15 -6.67 5.01
CA GLN A 174 -16.71 -5.76 6.07
C GLN A 174 -15.72 -4.72 5.53
N VAL A 175 -14.76 -5.14 4.71
CA VAL A 175 -13.76 -4.23 4.09
C VAL A 175 -14.46 -3.13 3.29
N GLY A 176 -15.45 -3.46 2.45
CA GLY A 176 -16.19 -2.47 1.69
C GLY A 176 -16.91 -1.43 2.55
N LYS A 177 -17.36 -1.81 3.77
CA LYS A 177 -17.91 -0.88 4.76
C LYS A 177 -16.82 0.00 5.38
N ASP A 178 -15.69 -0.58 5.74
CA ASP A 178 -14.58 0.10 6.42
C ASP A 178 -13.93 1.16 5.51
N ILE A 179 -13.90 0.93 4.18
CA ILE A 179 -13.40 1.87 3.17
C ILE A 179 -14.52 2.62 2.42
N SER A 180 -15.76 2.54 2.90
CA SER A 180 -16.90 3.35 2.42
C SER A 180 -17.26 3.12 0.95
N ILE A 181 -17.31 1.87 0.51
CA ILE A 181 -17.80 1.51 -0.84
C ILE A 181 -19.33 1.44 -0.82
N TRP A 182 -19.98 2.56 -1.14
CA TRP A 182 -21.42 2.75 -1.06
C TRP A 182 -22.14 2.64 -2.40
N ARG A 183 -21.44 2.39 -3.47
CA ARG A 183 -22.01 2.23 -4.82
C ARG A 183 -21.31 1.13 -5.59
N ASP A 184 -22.04 0.43 -6.42
CA ASP A 184 -21.50 -0.50 -7.39
C ASP A 184 -20.92 0.26 -8.60
N LEU A 185 -19.61 0.21 -8.76
CA LEU A 185 -18.89 0.78 -9.91
C LEU A 185 -18.77 -0.22 -11.05
N SER A 186 -19.08 -1.49 -10.82
CA SER A 186 -19.05 -2.55 -11.84
C SER A 186 -20.27 -2.50 -12.75
N HIS A 187 -21.34 -1.78 -12.35
CA HIS A 187 -22.64 -1.77 -13.02
C HIS A 187 -23.28 -3.16 -13.17
N GLY A 188 -23.09 -4.02 -12.14
CA GLY A 188 -23.62 -5.38 -12.14
C GLY A 188 -22.81 -6.37 -12.98
N ALA A 189 -21.53 -6.10 -13.20
CA ALA A 189 -20.66 -7.00 -13.95
C ALA A 189 -20.56 -8.39 -13.30
N THR A 190 -20.53 -9.41 -14.12
CA THR A 190 -20.23 -10.79 -13.72
C THR A 190 -18.75 -10.95 -13.38
N GLU A 191 -18.38 -12.03 -12.66
CA GLU A 191 -16.96 -12.35 -12.39
C GLU A 191 -16.12 -12.37 -13.67
N ALA A 192 -16.62 -13.02 -14.74
CA ALA A 192 -15.92 -13.08 -16.01
C ALA A 192 -15.74 -11.70 -16.69
N GLU A 193 -16.59 -10.74 -16.39
CA GLU A 193 -16.44 -9.35 -16.86
C GLU A 193 -15.44 -8.58 -16.00
N LEU A 194 -15.42 -8.80 -14.70
CA LEU A 194 -14.42 -8.25 -13.79
C LEU A 194 -13.01 -8.78 -14.13
N ASP A 195 -12.88 -10.08 -14.40
CA ASP A 195 -11.61 -10.70 -14.85
C ASP A 195 -11.11 -10.09 -16.15
N ARG A 196 -12.01 -9.86 -17.12
CA ARG A 196 -11.66 -9.18 -18.38
C ARG A 196 -11.23 -7.73 -18.16
N ASP A 197 -11.91 -6.99 -17.26
CA ASP A 197 -11.53 -5.59 -16.93
C ASP A 197 -10.13 -5.55 -16.31
N ALA A 198 -9.83 -6.47 -15.40
CA ALA A 198 -8.51 -6.62 -14.80
C ALA A 198 -7.44 -6.97 -15.85
N ALA A 199 -7.72 -7.95 -16.71
CA ALA A 199 -6.79 -8.36 -17.77
C ALA A 199 -6.52 -7.24 -18.78
N GLN A 200 -7.54 -6.46 -19.16
CA GLN A 200 -7.40 -5.28 -20.02
C GLN A 200 -6.53 -4.20 -19.37
N SER A 201 -6.69 -3.99 -18.06
CA SER A 201 -5.89 -3.05 -17.29
C SER A 201 -4.41 -3.44 -17.28
N VAL A 202 -4.12 -4.72 -17.04
CA VAL A 202 -2.74 -5.26 -17.12
C VAL A 202 -2.15 -5.04 -18.53
N ALA A 203 -2.92 -5.37 -19.58
CA ALA A 203 -2.48 -5.19 -20.96
C ALA A 203 -2.22 -3.71 -21.28
N TYR A 204 -3.08 -2.81 -20.79
CA TYR A 204 -2.93 -1.38 -20.96
C TYR A 204 -1.65 -0.85 -20.33
N LEU A 205 -1.39 -1.15 -19.05
CA LEU A 205 -0.18 -0.70 -18.36
C LEU A 205 1.08 -1.30 -18.96
N ARG A 206 1.07 -2.59 -19.33
CA ARG A 206 2.21 -3.22 -20.03
C ARG A 206 2.49 -2.58 -21.39
N GLY A 207 1.44 -2.13 -22.10
CA GLY A 207 1.61 -1.41 -23.36
C GLY A 207 2.21 0.00 -23.21
N LEU A 208 2.06 0.61 -22.01
CA LEU A 208 2.63 1.93 -21.71
C LEU A 208 4.05 1.87 -21.12
N TRP A 209 4.33 0.86 -20.30
CA TRP A 209 5.54 0.81 -19.47
C TRP A 209 6.59 -0.19 -19.98
N GLY A 210 6.27 -1.02 -20.97
CA GLY A 210 7.18 -1.99 -21.62
C GLY A 210 7.10 -3.35 -20.96
#